data_590128ded5f94ce8d71557d32ad316f7
#
_entry.id   590128ded5f94ce8d71557d32ad316f7
#
_cell.length_a   1.000
_cell.length_b   1.000
_cell.length_c   1.000
_cell.angle_alpha   90.00
_cell.angle_beta   90.00
_cell.angle_gamma   90.00
#
_symmetry.space_group_name_H-M   'P 1'
#
loop_
_entity.id
_entity.type
_entity.pdbx_description
1 polymer ?
#
loop_
_entity_poly.entity_id
_entity_poly.type
_entity_poly.pdbx_seq_one_letter_code
_entity_poly.pdbx_strand_id
1 'polypeptide(L)'
;MAAAILRFEDSRVTGPDSLRVSRLPAADKGGKWEICGICDGIEPAVFNRLKALLDAGKREEAWEGCLQYVLDNTAAARSWMGSDVHPATEFILRDHHFNSGSRNTGKILQRALNIHGAGLTVDGIVGPKTRQELQDQLGGTDEAVFLVGLQEKRKAFYRSCKQFPVFGKGWLSRSERAYQFACSLI
;
A
#
# COMPACT_ATOMS: atom_id res chain seq x y z
N MET A 1 -6.47 3.23 8.91
CA MET A 1 -5.52 2.90 7.82
C MET A 1 -6.04 1.80 6.90
N ALA A 2 -6.22 0.55 7.34
CA ALA A 2 -6.61 -0.57 6.48
C ALA A 2 -7.87 -0.29 5.65
N ALA A 3 -8.95 0.21 6.26
CA ALA A 3 -10.18 0.56 5.55
C ALA A 3 -9.96 1.61 4.44
N ALA A 4 -9.06 2.56 4.63
CA ALA A 4 -8.72 3.55 3.61
C ALA A 4 -7.98 2.89 2.42
N ILE A 5 -7.05 1.97 2.69
CA ILE A 5 -6.33 1.21 1.66
C ILE A 5 -7.33 0.43 0.80
N LEU A 6 -8.27 -0.31 1.41
CA LEU A 6 -9.30 -1.06 0.69
C LEU A 6 -10.21 -0.15 -0.16
N ARG A 7 -10.60 1.03 0.36
CA ARG A 7 -11.41 2.01 -0.39
C ARG A 7 -10.66 2.62 -1.56
N PHE A 8 -9.34 2.77 -1.46
CA PHE A 8 -8.53 3.24 -2.59
C PHE A 8 -8.29 2.14 -3.62
N GLU A 9 -8.30 0.88 -3.21
CA GLU A 9 -8.21 -0.26 -4.12
C GLU A 9 -9.49 -0.42 -4.95
N ASP A 10 -10.64 -0.45 -4.30
CA ASP A 10 -11.93 -0.41 -4.97
C ASP A 10 -12.82 0.70 -4.39
N SER A 11 -12.91 1.82 -5.10
CA SER A 11 -13.67 3.00 -4.66
C SER A 11 -15.17 2.76 -4.50
N ARG A 12 -15.68 1.61 -4.99
CA ARG A 12 -17.08 1.21 -4.81
C ARG A 12 -17.29 0.48 -3.48
N VAL A 13 -16.21 0.09 -2.80
CA VAL A 13 -16.26 -0.58 -1.50
C VAL A 13 -16.09 0.47 -0.41
N THR A 14 -17.16 0.71 0.34
CA THR A 14 -17.21 1.67 1.44
C THR A 14 -17.31 1.02 2.82
N GLY A 15 -17.62 -0.27 2.86
CA GLY A 15 -17.81 -1.06 4.08
C GLY A 15 -18.30 -2.47 3.76
N PRO A 16 -18.74 -3.23 4.79
CA PRO A 16 -19.14 -4.64 4.67
C PRO A 16 -20.20 -4.89 3.59
N ASP A 17 -21.25 -4.06 3.54
CA ASP A 17 -22.39 -4.23 2.63
C ASP A 17 -22.01 -4.11 1.15
N SER A 18 -20.98 -3.34 0.85
CA SER A 18 -20.50 -3.12 -0.50
C SER A 18 -19.36 -4.09 -0.92
N LEU A 19 -18.90 -4.93 0.02
CA LEU A 19 -17.84 -5.90 -0.27
C LEU A 19 -18.33 -6.96 -1.26
N ARG A 20 -17.49 -7.28 -2.25
CA ARG A 20 -17.86 -8.19 -3.34
C ARG A 20 -16.67 -8.90 -3.94
N VAL A 21 -16.97 -10.02 -4.62
CA VAL A 21 -16.04 -10.66 -5.55
C VAL A 21 -16.11 -9.94 -6.88
N SER A 22 -14.97 -9.46 -7.39
CA SER A 22 -14.83 -8.79 -8.67
C SER A 22 -13.97 -9.61 -9.62
N ARG A 23 -14.25 -9.51 -10.93
CA ARG A 23 -13.43 -10.18 -11.94
C ARG A 23 -12.26 -9.29 -12.30
N LEU A 24 -11.06 -9.86 -12.30
CA LEU A 24 -9.85 -9.17 -12.75
C LEU A 24 -9.85 -9.00 -14.28
N PRO A 25 -9.32 -7.87 -14.81
CA PRO A 25 -9.06 -7.71 -16.23
C PRO A 25 -8.11 -8.79 -16.74
N ALA A 26 -8.25 -9.21 -18.00
CA ALA A 26 -7.38 -10.23 -18.60
C ALA A 26 -5.88 -9.85 -18.64
N ALA A 27 -5.57 -8.56 -18.60
CA ALA A 27 -4.20 -8.05 -18.54
C ALA A 27 -3.58 -8.10 -17.12
N ASP A 28 -4.41 -8.34 -16.10
CA ASP A 28 -3.95 -8.51 -14.72
C ASP A 28 -3.39 -9.93 -14.53
N LYS A 29 -2.28 -10.03 -13.81
CA LYS A 29 -1.61 -11.30 -13.54
C LYS A 29 -1.93 -11.86 -12.14
N GLY A 30 -2.80 -11.21 -11.40
CA GLY A 30 -3.17 -11.59 -10.02
C GLY A 30 -4.11 -12.80 -9.93
N GLY A 31 -4.62 -13.30 -11.07
CA GLY A 31 -5.56 -14.39 -11.11
C GLY A 31 -6.80 -14.08 -11.95
N LYS A 32 -7.97 -14.60 -11.55
CA LYS A 32 -9.25 -14.36 -12.22
C LYS A 32 -10.20 -13.50 -11.42
N TRP A 33 -10.09 -13.56 -10.10
CA TRP A 33 -11.02 -12.94 -9.16
C TRP A 33 -10.27 -12.23 -8.04
N GLU A 34 -10.91 -11.21 -7.49
CA GLU A 34 -10.40 -10.45 -6.36
C GLU A 34 -11.52 -10.06 -5.39
N ILE A 35 -11.12 -9.79 -4.14
CA ILE A 35 -11.92 -9.10 -3.12
C ILE A 35 -11.05 -7.95 -2.61
N CYS A 36 -11.32 -6.71 -3.04
CA CYS A 36 -10.56 -5.51 -2.67
C CYS A 36 -9.03 -5.68 -2.82
N GLY A 37 -8.56 -6.16 -3.98
CA GLY A 37 -7.14 -6.36 -4.26
C GLY A 37 -6.55 -7.66 -3.71
N ILE A 38 -7.32 -8.47 -2.96
CA ILE A 38 -6.93 -9.81 -2.52
C ILE A 38 -7.29 -10.79 -3.63
N CYS A 39 -6.28 -11.20 -4.41
CA CYS A 39 -6.43 -11.93 -5.66
C CYS A 39 -6.35 -13.45 -5.45
N ASP A 40 -7.20 -14.20 -6.14
CA ASP A 40 -7.25 -15.67 -6.06
C ASP A 40 -5.98 -16.36 -6.57
N GLY A 41 -5.23 -15.74 -7.46
CA GLY A 41 -3.97 -16.26 -7.97
C GLY A 41 -2.74 -15.89 -7.13
N ILE A 42 -2.84 -14.91 -6.23
CA ILE A 42 -1.74 -14.46 -5.35
C ILE A 42 -1.93 -15.03 -3.94
N GLU A 43 -3.14 -14.90 -3.39
CA GLU A 43 -3.48 -15.27 -2.01
C GLU A 43 -4.69 -16.22 -1.97
N PRO A 44 -4.60 -17.40 -2.60
CA PRO A 44 -5.77 -18.28 -2.79
C PRO A 44 -6.43 -18.72 -1.48
N ALA A 45 -5.67 -18.95 -0.42
CA ALA A 45 -6.22 -19.35 0.88
C ALA A 45 -7.06 -18.24 1.52
N VAL A 46 -6.54 -17.00 1.50
CA VAL A 46 -7.24 -15.82 2.05
C VAL A 46 -8.48 -15.51 1.21
N PHE A 47 -8.33 -15.47 -0.12
CA PHE A 47 -9.42 -15.22 -1.04
C PHE A 47 -10.57 -16.23 -0.84
N ASN A 48 -10.28 -17.54 -0.81
CA ASN A 48 -11.30 -18.57 -0.65
C ASN A 48 -12.01 -18.47 0.70
N ARG A 49 -11.30 -18.16 1.78
CA ARG A 49 -11.91 -17.92 3.10
C ARG A 49 -12.88 -16.74 3.08
N LEU A 50 -12.44 -15.59 2.51
CA LEU A 50 -13.27 -14.39 2.42
C LEU A 50 -14.48 -14.60 1.53
N LYS A 51 -14.28 -15.30 0.39
CA LYS A 51 -15.38 -15.66 -0.50
C LYS A 51 -16.42 -16.55 0.19
N ALA A 52 -16.00 -17.55 0.95
CA ALA A 52 -16.91 -18.41 1.70
C ALA A 52 -17.74 -17.63 2.73
N LEU A 53 -17.15 -16.63 3.40
CA LEU A 53 -17.87 -15.72 4.30
C LEU A 53 -18.93 -14.90 3.55
N LEU A 54 -18.57 -14.35 2.39
CA LEU A 54 -19.50 -13.59 1.55
C LEU A 54 -20.65 -14.46 1.03
N ASP A 55 -20.36 -15.69 0.58
CA ASP A 55 -21.36 -16.65 0.11
C ASP A 55 -22.34 -17.06 1.25
N ALA A 56 -21.86 -17.08 2.50
CA ALA A 56 -22.66 -17.34 3.70
C ALA A 56 -23.39 -16.10 4.24
N GLY A 57 -23.29 -14.95 3.58
CA GLY A 57 -23.90 -13.69 4.04
C GLY A 57 -23.21 -13.03 5.24
N LYS A 58 -22.04 -13.53 5.67
CA LYS A 58 -21.26 -13.05 6.81
C LYS A 58 -20.36 -11.87 6.43
N ARG A 59 -20.99 -10.76 6.02
CA ARG A 59 -20.30 -9.62 5.42
C ARG A 59 -19.37 -8.88 6.40
N GLU A 60 -19.78 -8.73 7.66
CA GLU A 60 -18.95 -8.12 8.71
C GLU A 60 -17.67 -8.94 8.94
N GLU A 61 -17.81 -10.28 9.12
CA GLU A 61 -16.65 -11.16 9.30
C GLU A 61 -15.72 -11.13 8.08
N ALA A 62 -16.28 -11.05 6.87
CA ALA A 62 -15.47 -10.90 5.65
C ALA A 62 -14.74 -9.55 5.59
N TRP A 63 -15.39 -8.46 5.98
CA TRP A 63 -14.81 -7.13 6.06
C TRP A 63 -13.66 -7.06 7.07
N GLU A 64 -13.88 -7.56 8.29
CA GLU A 64 -12.83 -7.68 9.31
C GLU A 64 -11.66 -8.52 8.81
N GLY A 65 -11.94 -9.62 8.12
CA GLY A 65 -10.91 -10.45 7.49
C GLY A 65 -10.09 -9.71 6.44
N CYS A 66 -10.70 -8.83 5.64
CA CYS A 66 -9.99 -7.96 4.70
C CYS A 66 -9.12 -6.92 5.43
N LEU A 67 -9.65 -6.28 6.48
CA LEU A 67 -8.91 -5.31 7.29
C LEU A 67 -7.69 -5.95 7.93
N GLN A 68 -7.87 -7.12 8.55
CA GLN A 68 -6.78 -7.86 9.19
C GLN A 68 -5.71 -8.28 8.18
N TYR A 69 -6.13 -8.78 7.01
CA TYR A 69 -5.19 -9.12 5.94
C TYR A 69 -4.33 -7.92 5.52
N VAL A 70 -4.93 -6.74 5.33
CA VAL A 70 -4.15 -5.52 4.99
C VAL A 70 -3.13 -5.20 6.07
N LEU A 71 -3.52 -5.26 7.34
CA LEU A 71 -2.62 -4.96 8.46
C LEU A 71 -1.46 -5.94 8.52
N ASP A 72 -1.73 -7.24 8.41
CA ASP A 72 -0.72 -8.30 8.48
C ASP A 72 0.22 -8.27 7.26
N ASN A 73 -0.35 -8.19 6.06
CA ASN A 73 0.42 -8.13 4.81
C ASN A 73 1.37 -6.93 4.77
N THR A 74 0.96 -5.80 5.35
CA THR A 74 1.74 -4.55 5.35
C THR A 74 2.47 -4.27 6.65
N ALA A 75 2.52 -5.21 7.60
CA ALA A 75 3.10 -5.03 8.93
C ALA A 75 4.57 -4.60 8.90
N ALA A 76 5.33 -5.05 7.90
CA ALA A 76 6.71 -4.64 7.70
C ALA A 76 6.86 -3.10 7.59
N ALA A 77 5.97 -2.41 6.88
CA ALA A 77 6.00 -0.96 6.74
C ALA A 77 5.92 -0.25 8.11
N ARG A 78 5.08 -0.75 9.04
CA ARG A 78 5.01 -0.23 10.41
C ARG A 78 6.31 -0.50 11.17
N SER A 79 6.87 -1.70 11.04
CA SER A 79 8.09 -2.09 11.76
C SER A 79 9.32 -1.27 11.37
N TRP A 80 9.31 -0.61 10.21
CA TRP A 80 10.43 0.23 9.76
C TRP A 80 10.53 1.55 10.52
N MET A 81 9.42 2.04 11.07
CA MET A 81 9.32 3.36 11.71
C MET A 81 9.70 3.34 13.19
N GLY A 82 9.97 2.17 13.79
CA GLY A 82 10.28 2.06 15.21
C GLY A 82 9.10 2.39 16.12
N SER A 83 9.36 3.10 17.24
CA SER A 83 8.33 3.51 18.20
C SER A 83 7.55 4.75 17.79
N ASP A 84 8.12 5.56 16.91
CA ASP A 84 7.58 6.88 16.58
C ASP A 84 6.29 6.77 15.75
N VAL A 85 5.42 7.75 15.92
CA VAL A 85 4.10 7.78 15.29
C VAL A 85 4.11 8.84 14.19
N HIS A 86 4.24 8.38 12.95
CA HIS A 86 4.16 9.19 11.74
C HIS A 86 3.08 8.61 10.84
N PRO A 87 1.79 8.91 11.12
CA PRO A 87 0.66 8.20 10.53
C PRO A 87 0.54 8.40 9.02
N ALA A 88 0.98 9.54 8.52
CA ALA A 88 0.93 9.86 7.10
C ALA A 88 1.96 9.05 6.31
N THR A 89 3.20 9.00 6.78
CA THR A 89 4.28 8.19 6.19
C THR A 89 3.96 6.70 6.28
N GLU A 90 3.50 6.24 7.44
CA GLU A 90 3.08 4.84 7.63
C GLU A 90 1.99 4.47 6.63
N PHE A 91 0.98 5.32 6.47
CA PHE A 91 -0.11 5.07 5.55
C PHE A 91 0.39 4.92 4.11
N ILE A 92 1.22 5.82 3.61
CA ILE A 92 1.76 5.75 2.24
C ILE A 92 2.61 4.49 2.04
N LEU A 93 3.44 4.13 3.02
CA LEU A 93 4.26 2.92 2.94
C LEU A 93 3.40 1.65 2.94
N ARG A 94 2.38 1.57 3.79
CA ARG A 94 1.44 0.44 3.79
C ARG A 94 0.63 0.35 2.50
N ASP A 95 0.11 1.47 2.02
CA ASP A 95 -0.65 1.52 0.78
C ASP A 95 0.20 1.11 -0.43
N HIS A 96 1.46 1.54 -0.50
CA HIS A 96 2.35 1.10 -1.57
C HIS A 96 2.76 -0.37 -1.41
N HIS A 97 2.98 -0.84 -0.18
CA HIS A 97 3.28 -2.24 0.09
C HIS A 97 2.14 -3.16 -0.38
N PHE A 98 0.91 -2.82 -0.05
CA PHE A 98 -0.26 -3.58 -0.46
C PHE A 98 -0.34 -3.73 -2.00
N ASN A 99 0.00 -2.66 -2.74
CA ASN A 99 -0.06 -2.66 -4.21
C ASN A 99 1.16 -3.26 -4.92
N SER A 100 2.33 -3.18 -4.32
CA SER A 100 3.59 -3.39 -5.05
C SER A 100 4.57 -4.30 -4.30
N GLY A 101 4.21 -4.72 -3.09
CA GLY A 101 5.01 -5.58 -2.24
C GLY A 101 6.15 -4.86 -1.51
N SER A 102 6.67 -5.54 -0.49
CA SER A 102 7.68 -5.02 0.44
C SER A 102 8.94 -4.49 -0.26
N ARG A 103 9.48 -5.26 -1.21
CA ARG A 103 10.75 -4.89 -1.87
C ARG A 103 10.64 -3.61 -2.68
N ASN A 104 9.54 -3.40 -3.40
CA ASN A 104 9.33 -2.17 -4.17
C ASN A 104 9.08 -0.98 -3.23
N THR A 105 8.39 -1.20 -2.11
CA THR A 105 8.19 -0.18 -1.07
C THR A 105 9.52 0.22 -0.44
N GLY A 106 10.39 -0.75 -0.13
CA GLY A 106 11.75 -0.45 0.33
C GLY A 106 12.53 0.41 -0.66
N LYS A 107 12.42 0.11 -1.97
CA LYS A 107 13.11 0.91 -3.00
C LYS A 107 12.60 2.35 -3.10
N ILE A 108 11.29 2.58 -3.03
CA ILE A 108 10.78 3.97 -3.05
C ILE A 108 11.19 4.72 -1.79
N LEU A 109 11.18 4.06 -0.63
CA LEU A 109 11.64 4.63 0.64
C LEU A 109 13.12 5.02 0.55
N GLN A 110 14.01 4.11 0.15
CA GLN A 110 15.43 4.39 -0.01
C GLN A 110 15.70 5.54 -0.98
N ARG A 111 14.95 5.59 -2.10
CA ARG A 111 15.05 6.71 -3.05
C ARG A 111 14.57 8.04 -2.46
N ALA A 112 13.52 8.02 -1.63
CA ALA A 112 13.04 9.22 -0.95
C ALA A 112 14.08 9.72 0.06
N LEU A 113 14.61 8.84 0.90
CA LEU A 113 15.67 9.17 1.87
C LEU A 113 16.94 9.72 1.18
N ASN A 114 17.30 9.19 0.01
CA ASN A 114 18.45 9.67 -0.76
C ASN A 114 18.28 11.10 -1.32
N ILE A 115 17.04 11.61 -1.46
CA ILE A 115 16.82 13.04 -1.77
C ILE A 115 17.42 13.92 -0.65
N HIS A 116 17.36 13.42 0.59
CA HIS A 116 17.83 14.12 1.79
C HIS A 116 19.26 13.74 2.19
N GLY A 117 20.01 13.09 1.31
CA GLY A 117 21.44 12.83 1.50
C GLY A 117 21.81 11.53 2.21
N ALA A 118 20.86 10.60 2.43
CA ALA A 118 21.11 9.35 3.18
C ALA A 118 22.16 8.41 2.55
N GLY A 119 22.44 8.51 1.25
CA GLY A 119 23.45 7.69 0.58
C GLY A 119 23.21 6.18 0.65
N LEU A 120 21.93 5.77 0.59
CA LEU A 120 21.53 4.35 0.68
C LEU A 120 21.65 3.64 -0.67
N THR A 121 22.04 2.37 -0.64
CA THR A 121 21.87 1.46 -1.78
C THR A 121 20.38 1.18 -1.98
N VAL A 122 19.90 1.34 -3.22
CA VAL A 122 18.46 1.12 -3.55
C VAL A 122 18.25 -0.35 -3.94
N ASP A 123 18.29 -1.24 -2.95
CA ASP A 123 18.10 -2.69 -3.11
C ASP A 123 16.69 -3.18 -2.69
N GLY A 124 15.94 -2.35 -1.96
CA GLY A 124 14.63 -2.65 -1.41
C GLY A 124 14.66 -3.42 -0.09
N ILE A 125 15.84 -3.59 0.52
CA ILE A 125 16.01 -4.22 1.83
C ILE A 125 16.05 -3.13 2.90
N VAL A 126 14.99 -3.04 3.71
CA VAL A 126 14.90 -2.05 4.80
C VAL A 126 15.56 -2.61 6.06
N GLY A 127 16.89 -2.60 6.05
CA GLY A 127 17.75 -3.00 7.16
C GLY A 127 17.96 -1.88 8.19
N PRO A 128 18.83 -2.12 9.20
CA PRO A 128 19.07 -1.15 10.29
C PRO A 128 19.45 0.25 9.80
N LYS A 129 20.35 0.35 8.81
CA LYS A 129 20.76 1.66 8.25
C LYS A 129 19.56 2.41 7.64
N THR A 130 18.74 1.76 6.80
CA THR A 130 17.57 2.40 6.19
C THR A 130 16.55 2.85 7.24
N ARG A 131 16.36 2.05 8.30
CA ARG A 131 15.44 2.39 9.40
C ARG A 131 15.94 3.58 10.20
N GLN A 132 17.23 3.63 10.50
CA GLN A 132 17.85 4.76 11.20
C GLN A 132 17.68 6.05 10.38
N GLU A 133 18.01 6.03 9.10
CA GLU A 133 17.85 7.20 8.20
C GLU A 133 16.39 7.66 8.13
N LEU A 134 15.42 6.73 8.15
CA LEU A 134 14.00 7.09 8.19
C LEU A 134 13.63 7.79 9.50
N GLN A 135 14.08 7.26 10.64
CA GLN A 135 13.81 7.85 11.95
C GLN A 135 14.47 9.22 12.10
N ASP A 136 15.72 9.35 11.67
CA ASP A 136 16.45 10.62 11.69
C ASP A 136 15.77 11.68 10.79
N GLN A 137 15.32 11.26 9.61
CA GLN A 137 14.59 12.14 8.69
C GLN A 137 13.26 12.61 9.29
N LEU A 138 12.48 11.72 9.88
CA LEU A 138 11.18 12.05 10.46
C LEU A 138 11.31 12.82 11.79
N GLY A 139 12.39 12.58 12.55
CA GLY A 139 12.70 13.34 13.77
C GLY A 139 13.26 14.74 13.52
N GLY A 140 13.88 14.96 12.35
CA GLY A 140 14.56 16.21 12.01
C GLY A 140 13.86 17.10 11.00
N THR A 141 12.78 16.61 10.36
CA THR A 141 12.11 17.33 9.26
C THR A 141 10.59 17.21 9.43
N ASP A 142 9.86 18.23 8.95
CA ASP A 142 8.40 18.16 8.84
C ASP A 142 7.98 16.95 7.99
N GLU A 143 7.12 16.10 8.53
CA GLU A 143 6.61 14.90 7.85
C GLU A 143 6.01 15.23 6.48
N ALA A 144 5.37 16.41 6.33
CA ALA A 144 4.80 16.86 5.06
C ALA A 144 5.86 17.01 3.96
N VAL A 145 7.04 17.53 4.31
CA VAL A 145 8.16 17.69 3.36
C VAL A 145 8.67 16.33 2.89
N PHE A 146 8.83 15.38 3.83
CA PHE A 146 9.24 14.02 3.48
C PHE A 146 8.22 13.31 2.58
N LEU A 147 6.91 13.49 2.87
CA LEU A 147 5.83 12.90 2.07
C LEU A 147 5.84 13.34 0.61
N VAL A 148 6.18 14.59 0.32
CA VAL A 148 6.31 15.08 -1.07
C VAL A 148 7.34 14.24 -1.82
N GLY A 149 8.53 14.09 -1.25
CA GLY A 149 9.60 13.27 -1.84
C GLY A 149 9.19 11.81 -2.03
N LEU A 150 8.54 11.23 -1.02
CA LEU A 150 8.06 9.84 -1.06
C LEU A 150 7.01 9.65 -2.16
N GLN A 151 6.05 10.58 -2.29
CA GLN A 151 5.03 10.54 -3.34
C GLN A 151 5.63 10.65 -4.75
N GLU A 152 6.63 11.51 -4.95
CA GLU A 152 7.31 11.63 -6.25
C GLU A 152 8.04 10.33 -6.63
N LYS A 153 8.71 9.66 -5.68
CA LYS A 153 9.34 8.36 -5.96
C LYS A 153 8.32 7.26 -6.22
N ARG A 154 7.17 7.32 -5.57
CA ARG A 154 6.04 6.43 -5.83
C ARG A 154 5.47 6.62 -7.25
N LYS A 155 5.21 7.86 -7.67
CA LYS A 155 4.77 8.17 -9.03
C LYS A 155 5.80 7.72 -10.09
N ALA A 156 7.09 7.96 -9.83
CA ALA A 156 8.17 7.52 -10.71
C ALA A 156 8.21 5.98 -10.83
N PHE A 157 8.01 5.25 -9.73
CA PHE A 157 7.89 3.79 -9.74
C PHE A 157 6.76 3.34 -10.68
N TYR A 158 5.55 3.87 -10.52
CA TYR A 158 4.43 3.47 -11.39
C TYR A 158 4.72 3.75 -12.87
N ARG A 159 5.30 4.91 -13.19
CA ARG A 159 5.68 5.27 -14.58
C ARG A 159 6.72 4.31 -15.18
N SER A 160 7.54 3.66 -14.36
CA SER A 160 8.54 2.68 -14.80
C SER A 160 7.99 1.27 -15.03
N CYS A 161 6.75 0.99 -14.63
CA CYS A 161 6.14 -0.32 -14.79
C CYS A 161 5.76 -0.59 -16.26
N LYS A 162 6.03 -1.81 -16.74
CA LYS A 162 5.69 -2.22 -18.12
C LYS A 162 4.20 -2.08 -18.46
N GLN A 163 3.33 -2.23 -17.47
CA GLN A 163 1.88 -2.13 -17.61
C GLN A 163 1.36 -0.69 -17.51
N PHE A 164 2.24 0.29 -17.33
CA PHE A 164 1.85 1.71 -17.21
C PHE A 164 0.98 2.21 -18.38
N PRO A 165 1.23 1.84 -19.67
CA PRO A 165 0.37 2.27 -20.77
C PRO A 165 -1.10 1.86 -20.61
N VAL A 166 -1.36 0.74 -19.92
CA VAL A 166 -2.71 0.19 -19.71
C VAL A 166 -3.35 0.76 -18.43
N PHE A 167 -2.62 0.74 -17.31
CA PHE A 167 -3.17 1.01 -15.98
C PHE A 167 -2.70 2.34 -15.36
N GLY A 168 -1.72 3.00 -15.97
CA GLY A 168 -1.01 4.12 -15.37
C GLY A 168 -1.88 5.29 -14.95
N LYS A 169 -2.94 5.62 -15.72
CA LYS A 169 -3.89 6.69 -15.35
C LYS A 169 -4.61 6.33 -14.03
N GLY A 170 -5.07 5.09 -13.89
CA GLY A 170 -5.73 4.60 -12.67
C GLY A 170 -4.77 4.59 -11.48
N TRP A 171 -3.54 4.09 -11.67
CA TRP A 171 -2.52 4.02 -10.63
C TRP A 171 -2.13 5.41 -10.11
N LEU A 172 -1.91 6.38 -11.00
CA LEU A 172 -1.57 7.75 -10.60
C LEU A 172 -2.74 8.43 -9.88
N SER A 173 -3.97 8.27 -10.39
CA SER A 173 -5.16 8.82 -9.74
C SER A 173 -5.37 8.22 -8.33
N ARG A 174 -5.22 6.90 -8.19
CA ARG A 174 -5.28 6.22 -6.90
C ARG A 174 -4.18 6.72 -5.95
N SER A 175 -2.95 6.78 -6.44
CA SER A 175 -1.79 7.27 -5.68
C SER A 175 -2.00 8.70 -5.18
N GLU A 176 -2.62 9.55 -5.99
CA GLU A 176 -2.91 10.93 -5.60
C GLU A 176 -3.96 11.00 -4.48
N ARG A 177 -5.05 10.24 -4.60
CA ARG A 177 -6.08 10.18 -3.53
C ARG A 177 -5.49 9.66 -2.22
N ALA A 178 -4.63 8.63 -2.28
CA ALA A 178 -3.94 8.10 -1.12
C ALA A 178 -3.00 9.15 -0.49
N TYR A 179 -2.31 9.94 -1.31
CA TYR A 179 -1.45 11.02 -0.84
C TYR A 179 -2.26 12.13 -0.14
N GLN A 180 -3.39 12.56 -0.73
CA GLN A 180 -4.25 13.56 -0.11
C GLN A 180 -4.81 13.07 1.24
N PHE A 181 -5.18 11.80 1.34
CA PHE A 181 -5.57 11.22 2.61
C PHE A 181 -4.43 11.21 3.62
N ALA A 182 -3.21 10.85 3.20
CA ALA A 182 -2.03 10.90 4.08
C ALA A 182 -1.81 12.32 4.61
N CYS A 183 -1.88 13.34 3.75
CA CYS A 183 -1.75 14.75 4.18
C CYS A 183 -2.81 15.17 5.22
N SER A 184 -3.98 14.53 5.25
CA SER A 184 -5.00 14.80 6.27
C SER A 184 -4.72 14.13 7.63
N LEU A 185 -3.65 13.34 7.73
CA LEU A 185 -3.24 12.66 8.97
C LEU A 185 -2.14 13.43 9.73
N ILE A 186 -1.57 14.48 9.13
CA ILE A 186 -0.64 15.42 9.73
C ILE A 186 -1.44 16.55 10.37
#